data_4d389074038f1ef2e0456a5b6fbe9570
#
_entry.id   4d389074038f1ef2e0456a5b6fbe9570
#
_cell.length_a   1.000
_cell.length_b   1.000
_cell.length_c   1.000
_cell.angle_alpha   90.00
_cell.angle_beta   90.00
_cell.angle_gamma   90.00
#
_symmetry.space_group_name_H-M   'P 1'
#
loop_
_entity.id
_entity.type
_entity.pdbx_description
1 polymer ?
#
loop_
_entity_poly.entity_id
_entity_poly.type
_entity_poly.pdbx_seq_one_letter_code
_entity_poly.pdbx_strand_id
1 'polypeptide(L)'
;MDRVLEIGSYSAGFFGRLFVQNGHEVTRIETAQPPAWASSEAMTTFLHAGKERIHASSKDFADLAAKADIVVLEASSADHAASFGVDRWVSPIKVVISPFGLTGPKRNWRATPHTLLAMAGYTQIIGDAGRAPLSLPGHYVEFQTAQFAFTAANACRFSKESKLIDVSMYESLLALSQFTTVMWS
;
A
#
# COMPACT_ATOMS: atom_id res chain seq x y z
N MET A 1 21.62 4.88 -2.05
CA MET A 1 20.81 3.75 -2.56
C MET A 1 20.22 3.11 -1.32
N ASP A 2 18.89 3.11 -1.19
CA ASP A 2 18.24 2.59 0.01
C ASP A 2 17.83 1.13 -0.22
N ARG A 3 17.73 0.37 0.87
CA ARG A 3 17.24 -1.00 0.90
C ARG A 3 15.79 -0.97 1.38
N VAL A 4 14.90 -1.44 0.54
CA VAL A 4 13.45 -1.46 0.80
C VAL A 4 13.00 -2.89 1.04
N LEU A 5 12.32 -3.14 2.14
CA LEU A 5 11.67 -4.41 2.43
C LEU A 5 10.17 -4.28 2.15
N GLU A 6 9.64 -5.16 1.30
CA GLU A 6 8.26 -5.12 0.83
C GLU A 6 7.47 -6.35 1.26
N ILE A 7 6.28 -6.11 1.84
CA ILE A 7 5.35 -7.18 2.24
C ILE A 7 3.92 -6.74 1.92
N GLY A 8 3.21 -7.55 1.22
CA GLY A 8 1.82 -7.29 0.92
C GLY A 8 1.41 -7.67 -0.50
N SER A 9 0.38 -7.01 -1.01
CA SER A 9 -0.23 -7.30 -2.29
C SER A 9 0.06 -6.19 -3.32
N TYR A 10 -0.98 -5.67 -3.96
CA TYR A 10 -0.85 -4.74 -5.09
C TYR A 10 -0.26 -3.38 -4.70
N SER A 11 -0.68 -2.80 -3.57
CA SER A 11 -0.20 -1.48 -3.15
C SER A 11 1.27 -1.54 -2.75
N ALA A 12 1.65 -2.51 -1.91
CA ALA A 12 3.04 -2.70 -1.54
C ALA A 12 3.89 -3.07 -2.77
N GLY A 13 3.35 -3.93 -3.66
CA GLY A 13 4.01 -4.30 -4.91
C GLY A 13 4.30 -3.10 -5.82
N PHE A 14 3.34 -2.21 -5.98
CA PHE A 14 3.53 -1.01 -6.78
C PHE A 14 4.45 0.01 -6.11
N PHE A 15 4.35 0.17 -4.79
CA PHE A 15 5.30 0.97 -4.02
C PHE A 15 6.75 0.54 -4.25
N GLY A 16 7.05 -0.76 -4.08
CA GLY A 16 8.39 -1.28 -4.30
C GLY A 16 8.84 -1.15 -5.76
N ARG A 17 7.93 -1.31 -6.74
CA ARG A 17 8.23 -1.04 -8.15
C ARG A 17 8.73 0.38 -8.38
N LEU A 18 8.08 1.37 -7.77
CA LEU A 18 8.51 2.77 -7.88
C LEU A 18 9.91 2.97 -7.31
N PHE A 19 10.26 2.30 -6.22
CA PHE A 19 11.61 2.34 -5.67
C PHE A 19 12.66 1.68 -6.59
N VAL A 20 12.35 0.52 -7.18
CA VAL A 20 13.23 -0.12 -8.19
C VAL A 20 13.48 0.82 -9.37
N GLN A 21 12.42 1.47 -9.89
CA GLN A 21 12.53 2.41 -11.00
C GLN A 21 13.39 3.66 -10.68
N ASN A 22 13.51 3.99 -9.40
CA ASN A 22 14.36 5.07 -8.90
C ASN A 22 15.75 4.60 -8.44
N GLY A 23 16.13 3.36 -8.77
CA GLY A 23 17.49 2.84 -8.53
C GLY A 23 17.75 2.35 -7.12
N HIS A 24 16.71 1.97 -6.36
CA HIS A 24 16.82 1.39 -5.02
C HIS A 24 16.76 -0.15 -5.06
N GLU A 25 17.34 -0.79 -4.06
CA GLU A 25 17.25 -2.23 -3.86
C GLU A 25 15.94 -2.57 -3.15
N VAL A 26 15.17 -3.47 -3.71
CA VAL A 26 13.90 -3.91 -3.13
C VAL A 26 13.91 -5.41 -2.92
N THR A 27 13.75 -5.84 -1.68
CA THR A 27 13.55 -7.24 -1.30
C THR A 27 12.08 -7.45 -0.95
N ARG A 28 11.42 -8.34 -1.67
CA ARG A 28 10.05 -8.75 -1.42
C ARG A 28 9.99 -10.01 -0.60
N ILE A 29 9.19 -10.01 0.45
CA ILE A 29 8.85 -11.22 1.20
C ILE A 29 7.61 -11.87 0.59
N GLU A 30 7.78 -13.11 0.15
CA GLU A 30 6.68 -13.96 -0.31
C GLU A 30 6.04 -14.64 0.90
N THR A 31 4.74 -14.45 1.06
CA THR A 31 3.97 -15.08 2.13
C THR A 31 3.49 -16.47 1.72
N ALA A 32 3.13 -17.29 2.70
CA ALA A 32 2.61 -18.65 2.45
C ALA A 32 1.30 -18.67 1.63
N GLN A 33 0.52 -17.61 1.68
CA GLN A 33 -0.66 -17.43 0.84
C GLN A 33 -0.32 -16.46 -0.29
N PRO A 34 -0.21 -16.96 -1.53
CA PRO A 34 0.07 -16.10 -2.67
C PRO A 34 -1.10 -15.13 -2.89
N PRO A 35 -0.82 -13.86 -3.15
CA PRO A 35 -1.87 -12.88 -3.49
C PRO A 35 -2.50 -13.20 -4.86
N ALA A 36 -3.68 -12.63 -5.11
CA ALA A 36 -4.47 -12.92 -6.31
C ALA A 36 -3.71 -12.68 -7.64
N TRP A 37 -2.77 -11.72 -7.69
CA TRP A 37 -1.96 -11.46 -8.87
C TRP A 37 -0.92 -12.57 -9.18
N ALA A 38 -0.61 -13.43 -8.21
CA ALA A 38 0.40 -14.48 -8.41
C ALA A 38 0.01 -15.49 -9.51
N SER A 39 -1.26 -15.57 -9.87
CA SER A 39 -1.75 -16.36 -11.02
C SER A 39 -1.54 -15.69 -12.38
N SER A 40 -1.14 -14.41 -12.42
CA SER A 40 -0.90 -13.64 -13.64
C SER A 40 0.59 -13.35 -13.79
N GLU A 41 1.23 -13.97 -14.78
CA GLU A 41 2.63 -13.73 -15.12
C GLU A 41 2.88 -12.26 -15.49
N ALA A 42 1.99 -11.66 -16.27
CA ALA A 42 2.08 -10.25 -16.66
C ALA A 42 2.07 -9.32 -15.44
N MET A 43 1.16 -9.55 -14.49
CA MET A 43 1.07 -8.73 -13.28
C MET A 43 2.27 -8.96 -12.35
N THR A 44 2.73 -10.21 -12.23
CA THR A 44 3.93 -10.55 -11.46
C THR A 44 5.15 -9.83 -12.03
N THR A 45 5.33 -9.89 -13.34
CA THR A 45 6.42 -9.19 -14.02
C THR A 45 6.30 -7.68 -13.86
N PHE A 46 5.10 -7.14 -14.04
CA PHE A 46 4.84 -5.71 -13.86
C PHE A 46 5.21 -5.22 -12.47
N LEU A 47 4.79 -5.92 -11.43
CA LEU A 47 5.01 -5.47 -10.04
C LEU A 47 6.43 -5.75 -9.55
N HIS A 48 7.06 -6.85 -9.98
CA HIS A 48 8.23 -7.39 -9.29
C HIS A 48 9.50 -7.50 -10.13
N ALA A 49 9.49 -7.06 -11.40
CA ALA A 49 10.73 -6.99 -12.17
C ALA A 49 11.80 -6.15 -11.44
N GLY A 50 13.00 -6.70 -11.32
CA GLY A 50 14.14 -6.05 -10.67
C GLY A 50 14.16 -6.13 -9.14
N LYS A 51 13.20 -6.84 -8.51
CA LYS A 51 13.20 -7.10 -7.06
C LYS A 51 13.83 -8.44 -6.74
N GLU A 52 14.50 -8.51 -5.61
CA GLU A 52 14.81 -9.78 -4.96
C GLU A 52 13.54 -10.34 -4.32
N ARG A 53 13.29 -11.64 -4.47
CA ARG A 53 12.12 -12.32 -3.89
C ARG A 53 12.59 -13.42 -2.96
N ILE A 54 12.15 -13.37 -1.71
CA ILE A 54 12.56 -14.33 -0.69
C ILE A 54 11.34 -14.91 0.04
N HIS A 55 11.46 -16.15 0.48
CA HIS A 55 10.52 -16.73 1.44
C HIS A 55 11.09 -16.54 2.84
N ALA A 56 10.34 -15.88 3.70
CA ALA A 56 10.75 -15.64 5.07
C ALA A 56 9.62 -16.02 6.03
N SER A 57 10.00 -16.60 7.16
CA SER A 57 9.07 -16.82 8.26
C SER A 57 8.84 -15.52 9.04
N SER A 58 7.77 -15.46 9.83
CA SER A 58 7.50 -14.31 10.70
C SER A 58 8.62 -14.03 11.73
N LYS A 59 9.45 -15.05 12.02
CA LYS A 59 10.60 -14.91 12.93
C LYS A 59 11.77 -14.17 12.27
N ASP A 60 11.98 -14.38 10.98
CA ASP A 60 13.07 -13.75 10.23
C ASP A 60 12.75 -12.29 9.89
N PHE A 61 11.48 -11.92 10.03
CA PHE A 61 10.94 -10.62 9.63
C PHE A 61 11.58 -9.44 10.37
N ALA A 62 11.73 -9.54 11.67
CA ALA A 62 12.32 -8.47 12.49
C ALA A 62 13.79 -8.21 12.10
N ASP A 63 14.54 -9.28 11.81
CA ASP A 63 15.94 -9.18 11.39
C ASP A 63 16.08 -8.58 9.99
N LEU A 64 15.17 -8.91 9.08
CA LEU A 64 15.13 -8.33 7.75
C LEU A 64 14.72 -6.85 7.81
N ALA A 65 13.72 -6.52 8.62
CA ALA A 65 13.28 -5.15 8.83
C ALA A 65 14.39 -4.29 9.45
N ALA A 66 15.20 -4.84 10.36
CA ALA A 66 16.31 -4.13 10.97
C ALA A 66 17.43 -3.77 9.99
N LYS A 67 17.54 -4.49 8.88
CA LYS A 67 18.54 -4.26 7.82
C LYS A 67 18.04 -3.33 6.71
N ALA A 68 16.75 -3.05 6.68
CA ALA A 68 16.12 -2.21 5.68
C ALA A 68 16.09 -0.74 6.10
N ASP A 69 16.29 0.15 5.16
CA ASP A 69 16.17 1.60 5.36
C ASP A 69 14.68 2.02 5.33
N ILE A 70 13.88 1.29 4.54
CA ILE A 70 12.44 1.48 4.40
C ILE A 70 11.75 0.12 4.47
N VAL A 71 10.70 0.01 5.27
CA VAL A 71 9.82 -1.17 5.28
C VAL A 71 8.42 -0.75 4.88
N VAL A 72 7.83 -1.45 3.91
CA VAL A 72 6.43 -1.27 3.54
C VAL A 72 5.63 -2.53 3.83
N LEU A 73 4.52 -2.37 4.52
CA LEU A 73 3.54 -3.41 4.81
C LEU A 73 2.17 -2.99 4.28
N GLU A 74 1.56 -3.83 3.45
CA GLU A 74 0.14 -3.72 3.15
C GLU A 74 -0.64 -4.69 4.05
N ALA A 75 -1.49 -4.14 4.89
CA ALA A 75 -2.27 -4.86 5.87
C ALA A 75 -3.77 -4.74 5.62
N SER A 76 -4.54 -5.78 5.94
CA SER A 76 -6.00 -5.78 5.78
C SER A 76 -6.74 -5.00 6.87
N SER A 77 -6.06 -4.63 7.96
CA SER A 77 -6.57 -3.86 9.11
C SER A 77 -5.43 -3.43 10.03
N ALA A 78 -5.72 -2.58 11.01
CA ALA A 78 -4.76 -2.20 12.06
C ALA A 78 -4.31 -3.41 12.89
N ASP A 79 -5.23 -4.30 13.29
CA ASP A 79 -4.88 -5.52 14.04
C ASP A 79 -3.98 -6.46 13.21
N HIS A 80 -4.23 -6.55 11.89
CA HIS A 80 -3.34 -7.31 11.01
C HIS A 80 -1.94 -6.67 10.94
N ALA A 81 -1.84 -5.36 10.84
CA ALA A 81 -0.54 -4.67 10.89
C ALA A 81 0.17 -4.91 12.23
N ALA A 82 -0.55 -4.83 13.34
CA ALA A 82 -0.01 -5.10 14.68
C ALA A 82 0.54 -6.52 14.81
N SER A 83 -0.06 -7.51 14.15
CA SER A 83 0.42 -8.91 14.17
C SER A 83 1.81 -9.07 13.57
N PHE A 84 2.26 -8.17 12.69
CA PHE A 84 3.62 -8.10 12.18
C PHE A 84 4.60 -7.39 13.12
N GLY A 85 4.13 -6.85 14.22
CA GLY A 85 4.97 -6.17 15.20
C GLY A 85 5.54 -4.84 14.71
N VAL A 86 4.78 -4.08 13.93
CA VAL A 86 5.19 -2.80 13.32
C VAL A 86 5.81 -1.84 14.34
N ASP A 87 5.29 -1.80 15.56
CA ASP A 87 5.79 -0.94 16.64
C ASP A 87 7.23 -1.30 17.08
N ARG A 88 7.65 -2.52 16.84
CA ARG A 88 8.97 -3.05 17.21
C ARG A 88 10.02 -2.97 16.09
N TRP A 89 9.62 -2.55 14.90
CA TRP A 89 10.56 -2.40 13.80
C TRP A 89 11.51 -1.23 14.05
N VAL A 90 12.78 -1.47 13.85
CA VAL A 90 13.83 -0.44 14.03
C VAL A 90 14.21 0.28 12.73
N SER A 91 13.59 -0.10 11.62
CA SER A 91 13.78 0.59 10.34
C SER A 91 13.50 2.10 10.46
N PRO A 92 14.33 2.98 9.87
CA PRO A 92 14.13 4.43 9.92
C PRO A 92 12.79 4.89 9.35
N ILE A 93 12.34 4.26 8.26
CA ILE A 93 11.06 4.59 7.63
C ILE A 93 10.19 3.34 7.60
N LYS A 94 9.03 3.44 8.23
CA LYS A 94 8.02 2.38 8.29
C LYS A 94 6.76 2.89 7.61
N VAL A 95 6.30 2.18 6.59
CA VAL A 95 5.09 2.50 5.84
C VAL A 95 4.07 1.39 6.06
N VAL A 96 2.89 1.75 6.52
CA VAL A 96 1.78 0.81 6.62
C VAL A 96 0.64 1.31 5.75
N ILE A 97 0.24 0.47 4.80
CA ILE A 97 -0.90 0.72 3.92
C ILE A 97 -2.05 -0.17 4.39
N SER A 98 -3.20 0.42 4.67
CA SER A 98 -4.39 -0.33 5.06
C SER A 98 -5.67 0.32 4.54
N PRO A 99 -6.82 -0.38 4.53
CA PRO A 99 -8.06 0.20 4.00
C PRO A 99 -8.48 1.51 4.68
N PHE A 100 -8.32 1.62 6.00
CA PHE A 100 -8.80 2.77 6.77
C PHE A 100 -7.75 3.40 7.70
N GLY A 101 -6.47 3.08 7.54
CA GLY A 101 -5.42 3.53 8.43
C GLY A 101 -5.31 2.71 9.72
N LEU A 102 -4.35 3.08 10.56
CA LEU A 102 -4.08 2.41 11.85
C LEU A 102 -4.88 2.97 13.02
N THR A 103 -5.53 4.11 12.82
CA THR A 103 -6.26 4.84 13.87
C THR A 103 -7.73 5.04 13.47
N GLY A 104 -8.52 5.60 14.37
CA GLY A 104 -9.92 5.90 14.12
C GLY A 104 -10.88 4.71 14.25
N PRO A 105 -12.20 4.96 14.11
CA PRO A 105 -13.24 3.96 14.41
C PRO A 105 -13.31 2.82 13.41
N LYS A 106 -12.82 3.02 12.19
CA LYS A 106 -12.85 2.03 11.11
C LYS A 106 -11.53 1.25 10.93
N ARG A 107 -10.50 1.49 11.76
CA ARG A 107 -9.16 0.91 11.58
C ARG A 107 -9.14 -0.62 11.40
N ASN A 108 -10.12 -1.32 11.97
CA ASN A 108 -10.20 -2.78 11.88
C ASN A 108 -11.27 -3.27 10.88
N TRP A 109 -11.90 -2.36 10.16
CA TRP A 109 -12.81 -2.77 9.09
C TRP A 109 -12.03 -3.32 7.91
N ARG A 110 -12.59 -4.34 7.29
CA ARG A 110 -12.10 -4.88 6.02
C ARG A 110 -12.88 -4.26 4.88
N ALA A 111 -12.19 -3.94 3.81
CA ALA A 111 -12.81 -3.44 2.59
C ALA A 111 -12.12 -4.01 1.36
N THR A 112 -12.88 -4.14 0.29
CA THR A 112 -12.35 -4.37 -1.04
C THR A 112 -12.13 -3.02 -1.75
N PRO A 113 -11.33 -2.96 -2.83
CA PRO A 113 -11.20 -1.75 -3.64
C PRO A 113 -12.55 -1.18 -4.09
N HIS A 114 -13.50 -2.04 -4.48
CA HIS A 114 -14.85 -1.62 -4.86
C HIS A 114 -15.62 -0.99 -3.72
N THR A 115 -15.50 -1.54 -2.51
CA THR A 115 -16.13 -0.96 -1.30
C THR A 115 -15.56 0.43 -1.02
N LEU A 116 -14.25 0.58 -1.13
CA LEU A 116 -13.58 1.88 -0.91
C LEU A 116 -13.98 2.92 -1.96
N LEU A 117 -14.06 2.53 -3.24
CA LEU A 117 -14.54 3.40 -4.31
C LEU A 117 -15.99 3.86 -4.08
N ALA A 118 -16.86 2.93 -3.64
CA ALA A 118 -18.26 3.27 -3.32
C ALA A 118 -18.34 4.22 -2.12
N MET A 119 -17.60 3.96 -1.06
CA MET A 119 -17.57 4.80 0.15
C MET A 119 -16.98 6.19 -0.13
N ALA A 120 -16.03 6.30 -1.05
CA ALA A 120 -15.43 7.57 -1.47
C ALA A 120 -16.24 8.32 -2.54
N GLY A 121 -17.40 7.78 -2.95
CA GLY A 121 -18.33 8.43 -3.89
C GLY A 121 -18.01 8.20 -5.38
N TYR A 122 -16.93 7.51 -5.72
CA TYR A 122 -16.53 7.32 -7.13
C TYR A 122 -17.58 6.59 -7.97
N THR A 123 -18.22 5.57 -7.42
CA THR A 123 -19.24 4.80 -8.13
C THR A 123 -20.50 5.62 -8.43
N GLN A 124 -20.73 6.70 -7.68
CA GLN A 124 -21.88 7.59 -7.89
C GLN A 124 -21.70 8.55 -9.08
N ILE A 125 -20.43 8.88 -9.38
CA ILE A 125 -20.11 9.86 -10.44
C ILE A 125 -19.69 9.18 -11.75
N ILE A 126 -19.59 7.85 -11.78
CA ILE A 126 -19.19 7.09 -12.96
C ILE A 126 -20.41 6.36 -13.52
N GLY A 127 -20.71 6.61 -14.80
CA GLY A 127 -21.84 6.02 -15.53
C GLY A 127 -22.94 7.02 -15.87
N ASP A 128 -24.05 6.51 -16.33
CA ASP A 128 -25.21 7.31 -16.74
C ASP A 128 -26.23 7.43 -15.59
N ALA A 129 -26.90 8.57 -15.52
CA ALA A 129 -28.02 8.76 -14.61
C ALA A 129 -29.12 7.73 -14.88
N GLY A 130 -29.61 7.08 -13.83
CA GLY A 130 -30.66 6.07 -13.93
C GLY A 130 -30.17 4.65 -14.26
N ARG A 131 -28.85 4.43 -14.39
CA ARG A 131 -28.22 3.12 -14.52
C ARG A 131 -27.54 2.67 -13.22
N ALA A 132 -27.23 1.38 -13.14
CA ALA A 132 -26.43 0.87 -12.04
C ALA A 132 -25.05 1.57 -12.01
N PRO A 133 -24.53 1.93 -10.82
CA PRO A 133 -23.22 2.52 -10.68
C PRO A 133 -22.13 1.65 -11.29
N LEU A 134 -21.15 2.28 -11.95
CA LEU A 134 -19.99 1.60 -12.48
C LEU A 134 -18.81 1.73 -11.52
N SER A 135 -17.86 0.82 -11.63
CA SER A 135 -16.62 0.86 -10.89
C SER A 135 -15.45 1.18 -11.80
N LEU A 136 -14.41 1.81 -11.26
CA LEU A 136 -13.15 1.99 -11.97
C LEU A 136 -12.48 0.62 -12.19
N PRO A 137 -11.99 0.35 -13.40
CA PRO A 137 -11.32 -0.90 -13.71
C PRO A 137 -9.92 -0.96 -13.13
N GLY A 138 -9.37 -2.18 -13.04
CA GLY A 138 -7.98 -2.42 -12.62
C GLY A 138 -7.72 -2.16 -11.15
N HIS A 139 -6.51 -1.72 -10.85
CA HIS A 139 -5.98 -1.54 -9.48
C HIS A 139 -5.84 -0.05 -9.12
N TYR A 140 -6.85 0.75 -9.47
CA TYR A 140 -6.81 2.19 -9.26
C TYR A 140 -6.57 2.56 -7.78
N VAL A 141 -7.32 1.95 -6.87
CA VAL A 141 -7.22 2.22 -5.42
C VAL A 141 -5.81 1.92 -4.91
N GLU A 142 -5.33 0.74 -5.24
CA GLU A 142 -4.05 0.23 -4.73
C GLU A 142 -2.88 1.05 -5.29
N PHE A 143 -2.91 1.36 -6.59
CA PHE A 143 -1.80 2.08 -7.21
C PHE A 143 -1.77 3.56 -6.83
N GLN A 144 -2.93 4.20 -6.70
CA GLN A 144 -2.98 5.58 -6.20
C GLN A 144 -2.47 5.66 -4.75
N THR A 145 -2.93 4.76 -3.89
CA THR A 145 -2.46 4.69 -2.50
C THR A 145 -0.94 4.48 -2.43
N ALA A 146 -0.42 3.59 -3.27
CA ALA A 146 1.02 3.34 -3.33
C ALA A 146 1.82 4.59 -3.75
N GLN A 147 1.29 5.43 -4.62
CA GLN A 147 1.93 6.70 -5.00
C GLN A 147 1.99 7.69 -3.83
N PHE A 148 0.91 7.81 -3.05
CA PHE A 148 0.93 8.60 -1.80
C PHE A 148 1.97 8.07 -0.83
N ALA A 149 1.97 6.76 -0.60
CA ALA A 149 2.93 6.09 0.28
C ALA A 149 4.39 6.33 -0.18
N PHE A 150 4.66 6.17 -1.48
CA PHE A 150 5.96 6.41 -2.08
C PHE A 150 6.41 7.87 -1.92
N THR A 151 5.51 8.82 -2.18
CA THR A 151 5.82 10.25 -2.04
C THR A 151 6.16 10.60 -0.59
N ALA A 152 5.36 10.11 0.36
CA ALA A 152 5.60 10.34 1.79
C ALA A 152 6.91 9.70 2.26
N ALA A 153 7.19 8.46 1.83
CA ALA A 153 8.45 7.78 2.16
C ALA A 153 9.65 8.53 1.60
N ASN A 154 9.60 9.00 0.34
CA ASN A 154 10.67 9.81 -0.24
C ASN A 154 10.89 11.13 0.51
N ALA A 155 9.83 11.81 0.92
CA ALA A 155 9.95 13.02 1.71
C ALA A 155 10.66 12.75 3.07
N CYS A 156 10.33 11.62 3.71
CA CYS A 156 10.94 11.23 4.98
C CYS A 156 12.42 10.81 4.86
N ARG A 157 12.91 10.42 3.68
CA ARG A 157 14.32 10.05 3.47
C ARG A 157 15.31 11.18 3.80
N PHE A 158 14.85 12.42 3.71
CA PHE A 158 15.66 13.59 4.07
C PHE A 158 15.59 13.92 5.57
N SER A 159 14.75 13.24 6.34
CA SER A 159 14.65 13.35 7.79
C SER A 159 15.61 12.37 8.45
N LYS A 160 16.26 12.81 9.54
CA LYS A 160 17.09 11.93 10.38
C LYS A 160 16.29 11.17 11.45
N GLU A 161 14.99 11.41 11.54
CA GLU A 161 14.11 10.82 12.53
C GLU A 161 13.43 9.56 11.98
N SER A 162 13.28 8.55 12.83
CA SER A 162 12.44 7.41 12.49
C SER A 162 10.97 7.84 12.36
N LYS A 163 10.33 7.46 11.26
CA LYS A 163 8.94 7.81 10.95
C LYS A 163 8.10 6.57 10.71
N LEU A 164 6.90 6.57 11.29
CA LEU A 164 5.81 5.68 10.90
C LEU A 164 4.86 6.47 10.00
N ILE A 165 4.70 6.00 8.78
CA ILE A 165 3.81 6.57 7.77
C ILE A 165 2.58 5.66 7.69
N ASP A 166 1.47 6.15 8.20
CA ASP A 166 0.16 5.48 8.13
C ASP A 166 -0.58 5.96 6.89
N VAL A 167 -0.86 5.06 5.95
CA VAL A 167 -1.52 5.39 4.68
C VAL A 167 -2.84 4.64 4.58
N SER A 168 -3.92 5.39 4.68
CA SER A 168 -5.27 4.90 4.48
C SER A 168 -5.63 4.92 2.99
N MET A 169 -6.04 3.78 2.45
CA MET A 169 -6.55 3.71 1.07
C MET A 169 -7.78 4.60 0.89
N TYR A 170 -8.68 4.61 1.88
CA TYR A 170 -9.88 5.43 1.86
C TYR A 170 -9.56 6.93 1.83
N GLU A 171 -8.66 7.40 2.68
CA GLU A 171 -8.27 8.81 2.73
C GLU A 171 -7.51 9.23 1.46
N SER A 172 -6.71 8.32 0.90
CA SER A 172 -6.05 8.55 -0.40
C SER A 172 -7.07 8.81 -1.51
N LEU A 173 -8.17 8.03 -1.55
CA LEU A 173 -9.25 8.24 -2.50
C LEU A 173 -9.98 9.58 -2.25
N LEU A 174 -10.24 9.92 -0.99
CA LEU A 174 -10.87 11.21 -0.65
C LEU A 174 -9.97 12.39 -1.06
N ALA A 175 -8.66 12.28 -0.87
CA ALA A 175 -7.72 13.31 -1.29
C ALA A 175 -7.73 13.52 -2.83
N LEU A 176 -7.94 12.45 -3.61
CA LEU A 176 -8.04 12.53 -5.06
C LEU A 176 -9.42 13.03 -5.55
N SER A 177 -10.44 12.96 -4.72
CA SER A 177 -11.82 13.38 -5.08
C SER A 177 -12.06 14.89 -4.97
N GLN A 178 -11.06 15.69 -4.65
CA GLN A 178 -11.17 17.15 -4.50
C GLN A 178 -11.79 17.82 -5.72
N PHE A 179 -11.46 17.35 -6.92
CA PHE A 179 -12.00 17.91 -8.15
C PHE A 179 -13.52 17.74 -8.26
N THR A 180 -14.03 16.56 -7.89
CA THR A 180 -15.48 16.30 -7.91
C THR A 180 -16.22 17.04 -6.81
N THR A 181 -15.64 17.19 -5.64
CA THR A 181 -16.24 17.95 -4.54
C THR A 181 -16.43 19.42 -4.89
N VAL A 182 -15.45 20.03 -5.58
CA VAL A 182 -15.53 21.43 -6.00
C VAL A 182 -16.57 21.65 -7.12
N MET A 183 -16.80 20.66 -7.99
CA MET A 183 -17.79 20.78 -9.06
C MET A 183 -19.25 20.70 -8.58
N TRP A 184 -19.48 20.22 -7.35
CA TRP A 184 -20.83 20.07 -6.77
C TRP A 184 -21.13 21.08 -5.64
N SER A 185 -20.19 21.94 -5.31
CA SER A 185 -20.38 23.08 -4.40
C SER A 185 -20.80 24.36 -5.15
#